data_d39ed101c123e6845785b7bbec829674
#
_entry.id   d39ed101c123e6845785b7bbec829674
#
_cell.length_a   1.000
_cell.length_b   1.000
_cell.length_c   1.000
_cell.angle_alpha   90.00
_cell.angle_beta   90.00
_cell.angle_gamma   90.00
#
_symmetry.space_group_name_H-M   'P 1'
#
loop_
_entity.id
_entity.type
_entity.pdbx_description
1 polymer ?
#
loop_
_entity_poly.entity_id
_entity_poly.type
_entity_poly.pdbx_seq_one_letter_code
_entity_poly.pdbx_strand_id
1 'polypeptide(L)'
;MALSIESAGFSDALVILGAAGIVIPAFARLRINPVIGFILVGIAVGPAGLGRFVPQVPWLFYATITDPHAIEPFAEFGIVLLLFSIGLELSFGRLWAMRRDVFGLGAAELIGCTLLLAAGFLAFGESPTTAFGLGIALALSSTALVLPIAGTSGPVGERAFAMLLFEDLALVPIIFALGALAPHGGDASGLLRTLAIGAATIGAMLIVGRFALPRLFAQAARTKSPELFLAVSLLVVILASVATAAAGLSPIVGALIAGILIAETDYHSEVELMTAPFKGLALGVFLITVGMSLDLTVIAVRWLDLVLAVLGVIVAKALVTGLLLRVGGAKRSVSLETGLLMSAPAETTLIVLGAAASAGLIARDTASFWQIVTALGLTVTPLLAEAGNFLAKRIERRSPSDSPPLPPAEGKARVLVIGFGRVGRLVAQMLDAHKRPYLAIDADADTIRAARERGYNATFGDIVRPGMIDLLQVEKASAIVLTMDDPVQVVLLTRSLRDKFPDLAIIARARDPNHAAQLYRAGATDAVPETVESSLQLSEAVLVDLGLAMGPVIASIHDKRAQLRAKIMEMAEMSREPPLRGRRIGDVESES
;
A
#
# COMPACT_ATOMS: atom_id res chain seq x y z
N MET A 1 -34.26 5.24 -30.84
CA MET A 1 -32.85 5.63 -30.97
C MET A 1 -32.03 4.35 -30.84
N ALA A 2 -31.73 3.68 -31.97
CA ALA A 2 -30.91 2.47 -31.95
C ALA A 2 -29.49 2.90 -31.55
N LEU A 3 -28.98 2.34 -30.49
CA LEU A 3 -27.57 2.43 -30.15
C LEU A 3 -26.80 1.81 -31.32
N SER A 4 -26.21 2.65 -32.18
CA SER A 4 -25.31 2.15 -33.21
C SER A 4 -24.10 1.56 -32.51
N ILE A 5 -24.00 0.25 -32.55
CA ILE A 5 -22.84 -0.51 -32.00
C ILE A 5 -21.52 -0.04 -32.66
N GLU A 6 -21.60 0.70 -33.75
CA GLU A 6 -20.50 1.33 -34.48
C GLU A 6 -20.04 2.69 -33.89
N SER A 7 -20.54 3.10 -32.72
CA SER A 7 -20.02 4.31 -32.06
C SER A 7 -18.66 4.08 -31.46
N ALA A 8 -17.71 4.99 -31.67
CA ALA A 8 -16.36 4.97 -31.10
C ALA A 8 -16.39 4.72 -29.58
N GLY A 9 -17.30 5.39 -28.87
CA GLY A 9 -17.42 5.22 -27.41
C GLY A 9 -17.80 3.82 -26.93
N PHE A 10 -18.53 3.03 -27.75
CA PHE A 10 -18.80 1.63 -27.38
C PHE A 10 -17.57 0.74 -27.58
N SER A 11 -16.80 0.98 -28.63
CA SER A 11 -15.52 0.31 -28.87
C SER A 11 -14.52 0.63 -27.75
N ASP A 12 -14.38 1.89 -27.37
CA ASP A 12 -13.47 2.33 -26.32
C ASP A 12 -13.84 1.70 -24.96
N ALA A 13 -15.14 1.67 -24.64
CA ALA A 13 -15.61 0.99 -23.42
C ALA A 13 -15.31 -0.51 -23.43
N LEU A 14 -15.47 -1.18 -24.60
CA LEU A 14 -15.14 -2.59 -24.75
C LEU A 14 -13.65 -2.86 -24.51
N VAL A 15 -12.78 -2.00 -25.04
CA VAL A 15 -11.32 -2.11 -24.84
C VAL A 15 -10.96 -1.89 -23.39
N ILE A 16 -11.50 -0.86 -22.73
CA ILE A 16 -11.23 -0.56 -21.32
C ILE A 16 -11.70 -1.70 -20.40
N LEU A 17 -12.93 -2.17 -20.60
CA LEU A 17 -13.48 -3.28 -19.81
C LEU A 17 -12.78 -4.61 -20.10
N GLY A 18 -12.38 -4.84 -21.36
CA GLY A 18 -11.58 -6.00 -21.74
C GLY A 18 -10.19 -5.98 -21.09
N ALA A 19 -9.55 -4.81 -21.05
CA ALA A 19 -8.29 -4.62 -20.34
C ALA A 19 -8.46 -4.90 -18.84
N ALA A 20 -9.47 -4.33 -18.21
CA ALA A 20 -9.73 -4.53 -16.78
C ALA A 20 -10.12 -5.98 -16.45
N GLY A 21 -11.00 -6.59 -17.24
CA GLY A 21 -11.57 -7.91 -16.94
C GLY A 21 -10.69 -9.09 -17.37
N ILE A 22 -9.81 -8.94 -18.36
CA ILE A 22 -9.00 -10.02 -18.93
C ILE A 22 -7.52 -9.81 -18.63
N VAL A 23 -7.01 -8.61 -18.93
CA VAL A 23 -5.56 -8.36 -18.85
C VAL A 23 -5.09 -8.29 -17.41
N ILE A 24 -5.80 -7.58 -16.52
CA ILE A 24 -5.43 -7.49 -15.10
C ILE A 24 -5.33 -8.88 -14.44
N PRO A 25 -6.34 -9.76 -14.53
CA PRO A 25 -6.23 -11.11 -13.97
C PRO A 25 -5.11 -11.95 -14.60
N ALA A 26 -4.85 -11.78 -15.90
CA ALA A 26 -3.74 -12.46 -16.57
C ALA A 26 -2.38 -12.00 -16.04
N PHE A 27 -2.17 -10.69 -15.92
CA PHE A 27 -0.94 -10.11 -15.37
C PHE A 27 -0.78 -10.44 -13.89
N ALA A 28 -1.87 -10.42 -13.10
CA ALA A 28 -1.83 -10.82 -11.70
C ALA A 28 -1.39 -12.28 -11.53
N ARG A 29 -1.83 -13.21 -12.40
CA ARG A 29 -1.35 -14.60 -12.42
C ARG A 29 0.14 -14.72 -12.74
N LEU A 30 0.65 -13.85 -13.59
CA LEU A 30 2.07 -13.77 -13.94
C LEU A 30 2.89 -12.98 -12.91
N ARG A 31 2.26 -12.51 -11.82
CA ARG A 31 2.86 -11.63 -10.79
C ARG A 31 3.41 -10.32 -11.36
N ILE A 32 2.85 -9.84 -12.46
CA ILE A 32 3.16 -8.54 -13.05
C ILE A 32 2.21 -7.52 -12.44
N ASN A 33 2.75 -6.35 -12.06
CA ASN A 33 1.93 -5.27 -11.49
C ASN A 33 0.87 -4.81 -12.52
N PRO A 34 -0.41 -4.68 -12.14
CA PRO A 34 -1.48 -4.21 -13.02
C PRO A 34 -1.20 -2.89 -13.73
N VAL A 35 -0.46 -1.97 -13.09
CA VAL A 35 -0.06 -0.67 -13.68
C VAL A 35 0.71 -0.88 -14.97
N ILE A 36 1.69 -1.80 -14.97
CA ILE A 36 2.45 -2.15 -16.18
C ILE A 36 1.51 -2.73 -17.24
N GLY A 37 0.58 -3.59 -16.82
CA GLY A 37 -0.41 -4.19 -17.70
C GLY A 37 -1.23 -3.16 -18.45
N PHE A 38 -1.76 -2.16 -17.76
CA PHE A 38 -2.53 -1.08 -18.38
C PHE A 38 -1.71 -0.24 -19.35
N ILE A 39 -0.48 0.13 -19.02
CA ILE A 39 0.42 0.86 -19.92
C ILE A 39 0.69 0.04 -21.19
N LEU A 40 1.02 -1.26 -21.05
CA LEU A 40 1.27 -2.13 -22.21
C LEU A 40 0.01 -2.32 -23.06
N VAL A 41 -1.16 -2.43 -22.44
CA VAL A 41 -2.42 -2.43 -23.19
C VAL A 41 -2.60 -1.12 -23.96
N GLY A 42 -2.37 0.03 -23.31
CA GLY A 42 -2.43 1.34 -23.97
C GLY A 42 -1.53 1.43 -25.20
N ILE A 43 -0.29 0.95 -25.09
CA ILE A 43 0.63 0.85 -26.25
C ILE A 43 0.04 -0.04 -27.34
N ALA A 44 -0.48 -1.21 -26.95
CA ALA A 44 -0.98 -2.19 -27.92
C ALA A 44 -2.25 -1.71 -28.64
N VAL A 45 -3.23 -1.17 -27.89
CA VAL A 45 -4.55 -0.77 -28.45
C VAL A 45 -4.57 0.66 -28.99
N GLY A 46 -3.54 1.44 -28.71
CA GLY A 46 -3.41 2.83 -29.11
C GLY A 46 -3.13 3.04 -30.60
N PRO A 47 -3.14 4.31 -31.05
CA PRO A 47 -2.93 4.68 -32.46
C PRO A 47 -1.55 4.22 -33.00
N ALA A 48 -0.53 4.22 -32.17
CA ALA A 48 0.82 3.78 -32.55
C ALA A 48 0.97 2.24 -32.57
N GLY A 49 0.08 1.52 -31.91
CA GLY A 49 0.02 0.06 -31.85
C GLY A 49 -0.85 -0.58 -32.94
N LEU A 50 -1.83 -1.38 -32.50
CA LEU A 50 -2.81 -2.05 -33.37
C LEU A 50 -3.71 -1.07 -34.11
N GLY A 51 -3.96 0.12 -33.55
CA GLY A 51 -4.79 1.16 -34.16
C GLY A 51 -4.34 1.55 -35.56
N ARG A 52 -3.05 1.51 -35.86
CA ARG A 52 -2.49 1.79 -37.20
C ARG A 52 -2.92 0.79 -38.28
N PHE A 53 -3.38 -0.40 -37.90
CA PHE A 53 -3.82 -1.44 -38.83
C PHE A 53 -5.33 -1.43 -39.08
N VAL A 54 -6.11 -0.60 -38.38
CA VAL A 54 -7.58 -0.50 -38.56
C VAL A 54 -8.00 -0.26 -40.02
N PRO A 55 -7.29 0.60 -40.80
CA PRO A 55 -7.63 0.77 -42.22
C PRO A 55 -7.48 -0.49 -43.07
N GLN A 56 -6.61 -1.41 -42.66
CA GLN A 56 -6.31 -2.67 -43.37
C GLN A 56 -7.20 -3.82 -42.84
N VAL A 57 -7.56 -3.78 -41.58
CA VAL A 57 -8.29 -4.83 -40.87
C VAL A 57 -9.41 -4.20 -40.04
N PRO A 58 -10.58 -3.91 -40.65
CA PRO A 58 -11.64 -3.08 -40.05
C PRO A 58 -12.19 -3.59 -38.71
N TRP A 59 -12.18 -4.89 -38.45
CA TRP A 59 -12.65 -5.43 -37.16
C TRP A 59 -11.75 -5.03 -35.97
N LEU A 60 -10.51 -4.63 -36.21
CA LEU A 60 -9.63 -4.09 -35.16
C LEU A 60 -10.18 -2.81 -34.53
N PHE A 61 -11.11 -2.11 -35.20
CA PHE A 61 -11.81 -0.96 -34.62
C PHE A 61 -12.42 -1.30 -33.26
N TYR A 62 -12.97 -2.51 -33.08
CA TYR A 62 -13.57 -2.94 -31.80
C TYR A 62 -12.54 -3.40 -30.74
N ALA A 63 -11.29 -3.52 -31.10
CA ALA A 63 -10.21 -3.94 -30.22
C ALA A 63 -9.15 -2.84 -30.00
N THR A 64 -9.39 -1.64 -30.53
CA THR A 64 -8.44 -0.52 -30.48
C THR A 64 -9.14 0.77 -30.11
N ILE A 65 -8.39 1.69 -29.52
CA ILE A 65 -8.80 3.07 -29.27
C ILE A 65 -8.16 3.92 -30.36
N THR A 66 -8.96 4.37 -31.30
CA THR A 66 -8.47 5.11 -32.49
C THR A 66 -8.40 6.62 -32.24
N ASP A 67 -9.21 7.14 -31.33
CA ASP A 67 -9.21 8.55 -30.92
C ASP A 67 -8.88 8.70 -29.44
N PRO A 68 -7.63 9.05 -29.08
CA PRO A 68 -7.25 9.31 -27.70
C PRO A 68 -8.06 10.42 -27.02
N HIS A 69 -8.50 11.43 -27.78
CA HIS A 69 -9.27 12.55 -27.21
C HIS A 69 -10.66 12.13 -26.72
N ALA A 70 -11.22 11.05 -27.28
CA ALA A 70 -12.52 10.55 -26.85
C ALA A 70 -12.51 10.00 -25.41
N ILE A 71 -11.36 9.47 -24.95
CA ILE A 71 -11.21 8.91 -23.60
C ILE A 71 -10.51 9.85 -22.62
N GLU A 72 -9.97 10.98 -23.08
CA GLU A 72 -9.30 11.97 -22.24
C GLU A 72 -10.16 12.45 -21.05
N PRO A 73 -11.47 12.74 -21.18
CA PRO A 73 -12.31 13.12 -20.04
C PRO A 73 -12.44 12.01 -18.98
N PHE A 74 -12.42 10.75 -19.41
CA PHE A 74 -12.45 9.61 -18.48
C PHE A 74 -11.11 9.45 -17.75
N ALA A 75 -10.00 9.73 -18.44
CA ALA A 75 -8.67 9.73 -17.83
C ALA A 75 -8.53 10.87 -16.80
N GLU A 76 -9.00 12.09 -17.12
CA GLU A 76 -9.07 13.22 -16.19
C GLU A 76 -9.91 12.90 -14.95
N PHE A 77 -11.10 12.30 -15.16
CA PHE A 77 -11.93 11.83 -14.06
C PHE A 77 -11.20 10.75 -13.23
N GLY A 78 -10.40 9.92 -13.88
CA GLY A 78 -9.54 8.94 -13.24
C GLY A 78 -8.53 9.57 -12.28
N ILE A 79 -7.86 10.63 -12.72
CA ILE A 79 -6.93 11.39 -11.90
C ILE A 79 -7.66 12.04 -10.71
N VAL A 80 -8.83 12.62 -10.94
CA VAL A 80 -9.68 13.23 -9.89
C VAL A 80 -10.02 12.19 -8.82
N LEU A 81 -10.46 10.98 -9.21
CA LEU A 81 -10.78 9.91 -8.26
C LEU A 81 -9.54 9.37 -7.55
N LEU A 82 -8.39 9.32 -8.22
CA LEU A 82 -7.13 8.92 -7.61
C LEU A 82 -6.74 9.90 -6.50
N LEU A 83 -6.74 11.20 -6.79
CA LEU A 83 -6.37 12.24 -5.81
C LEU A 83 -7.40 12.33 -4.67
N PHE A 84 -8.68 12.14 -4.98
CA PHE A 84 -9.72 12.00 -3.96
C PHE A 84 -9.42 10.84 -3.00
N SER A 85 -9.06 9.68 -3.52
CA SER A 85 -8.71 8.51 -2.69
C SER A 85 -7.45 8.75 -1.85
N ILE A 86 -6.43 9.41 -2.40
CA ILE A 86 -5.26 9.84 -1.63
C ILE A 86 -5.72 10.78 -0.50
N GLY A 87 -6.61 11.72 -0.78
CA GLY A 87 -7.21 12.57 0.23
C GLY A 87 -7.93 11.82 1.35
N LEU A 88 -8.66 10.74 1.02
CA LEU A 88 -9.31 9.88 2.02
C LEU A 88 -8.31 9.17 2.94
N GLU A 89 -7.15 8.79 2.44
CA GLU A 89 -6.09 8.15 3.23
C GLU A 89 -5.38 9.13 4.17
N LEU A 90 -5.51 10.46 3.91
CA LEU A 90 -4.90 11.55 4.66
C LEU A 90 -5.76 11.95 5.88
N SER A 91 -5.60 11.30 7.04
CA SER A 91 -6.18 11.82 8.27
C SER A 91 -5.24 12.84 8.95
N PHE A 92 -5.80 13.98 9.40
CA PHE A 92 -5.03 15.00 10.13
C PHE A 92 -4.34 14.43 11.38
N GLY A 93 -4.97 13.49 12.07
CA GLY A 93 -4.41 12.84 13.25
C GLY A 93 -3.12 12.07 12.92
N ARG A 94 -3.10 11.31 11.83
CA ARG A 94 -1.94 10.55 11.38
C ARG A 94 -0.82 11.47 10.88
N LEU A 95 -1.20 12.49 10.08
CA LEU A 95 -0.26 13.51 9.61
C LEU A 95 0.44 14.22 10.79
N TRP A 96 -0.33 14.61 11.82
CA TRP A 96 0.22 15.28 12.99
C TRP A 96 1.11 14.38 13.84
N ALA A 97 0.76 13.10 13.96
CA ALA A 97 1.59 12.10 14.64
C ALA A 97 2.96 11.92 13.95
N MET A 98 2.98 11.90 12.61
CA MET A 98 4.18 11.71 11.78
C MET A 98 4.81 13.02 11.29
N ARG A 99 4.40 14.19 11.79
CA ARG A 99 4.80 15.50 11.26
C ARG A 99 6.31 15.72 11.10
N ARG A 100 7.13 15.13 11.97
CA ARG A 100 8.59 15.26 11.88
C ARG A 100 9.17 14.52 10.68
N ASP A 101 8.67 13.34 10.41
CA ASP A 101 9.13 12.52 9.29
C ASP A 101 8.53 13.05 7.98
N VAL A 102 7.26 13.43 7.97
CA VAL A 102 6.59 13.99 6.79
C VAL A 102 7.22 15.33 6.39
N PHE A 103 7.22 16.32 7.27
CA PHE A 103 7.72 17.67 6.95
C PHE A 103 9.25 17.80 7.07
N GLY A 104 9.93 16.89 7.77
CA GLY A 104 11.37 16.86 7.85
C GLY A 104 11.99 16.02 6.73
N LEU A 105 11.78 14.70 6.78
CA LEU A 105 12.37 13.76 5.84
C LEU A 105 11.75 13.91 4.43
N GLY A 106 10.41 13.97 4.33
CA GLY A 106 9.73 14.11 3.04
C GLY A 106 10.06 15.42 2.34
N ALA A 107 10.06 16.55 3.07
CA ALA A 107 10.47 17.83 2.48
C ALA A 107 11.93 17.82 2.03
N ALA A 108 12.83 17.28 2.85
CA ALA A 108 14.25 17.22 2.51
C ALA A 108 14.50 16.32 1.28
N GLU A 109 13.75 15.24 1.14
CA GLU A 109 13.83 14.33 0.00
C GLU A 109 13.36 15.01 -1.28
N LEU A 110 12.14 15.57 -1.31
CA LEU A 110 11.59 16.26 -2.47
C LEU A 110 12.46 17.43 -2.91
N ILE A 111 12.91 18.28 -1.97
CA ILE A 111 13.79 19.41 -2.25
C ILE A 111 15.16 18.93 -2.75
N GLY A 112 15.74 17.94 -2.08
CA GLY A 112 17.04 17.37 -2.45
C GLY A 112 17.03 16.73 -3.84
N CYS A 113 16.01 15.94 -4.16
CA CYS A 113 15.82 15.36 -5.50
C CYS A 113 15.59 16.45 -6.56
N THR A 114 14.74 17.44 -6.27
CA THR A 114 14.49 18.57 -7.17
C THR A 114 15.78 19.32 -7.49
N LEU A 115 16.56 19.68 -6.47
CA LEU A 115 17.80 20.44 -6.66
C LEU A 115 18.86 19.64 -7.41
N LEU A 116 19.04 18.36 -7.09
CA LEU A 116 20.01 17.51 -7.78
C LEU A 116 19.65 17.31 -9.24
N LEU A 117 18.38 17.00 -9.54
CA LEU A 117 17.90 16.84 -10.91
C LEU A 117 17.97 18.15 -11.69
N ALA A 118 17.52 19.26 -11.09
CA ALA A 118 17.62 20.57 -11.73
C ALA A 118 19.07 20.97 -12.02
N ALA A 119 20.00 20.73 -11.09
CA ALA A 119 21.42 20.97 -11.32
C ALA A 119 21.96 20.11 -12.47
N GLY A 120 21.53 18.85 -12.58
CA GLY A 120 21.85 18.00 -13.72
C GLY A 120 21.36 18.61 -15.04
N PHE A 121 20.09 19.04 -15.11
CA PHE A 121 19.52 19.67 -16.32
C PHE A 121 20.22 20.96 -16.70
N LEU A 122 20.57 21.80 -15.72
CA LEU A 122 21.36 23.00 -15.96
C LEU A 122 22.74 22.68 -16.55
N ALA A 123 23.39 21.60 -16.07
CA ALA A 123 24.67 21.15 -16.60
C ALA A 123 24.56 20.65 -18.05
N PHE A 124 23.40 20.14 -18.46
CA PHE A 124 23.10 19.76 -19.86
C PHE A 124 22.63 20.95 -20.71
N GLY A 125 22.60 22.18 -20.17
CA GLY A 125 22.29 23.38 -20.93
C GLY A 125 20.82 23.76 -21.00
N GLU A 126 19.96 23.15 -20.19
CA GLU A 126 18.55 23.54 -20.08
C GLU A 126 18.41 24.92 -19.39
N SER A 127 17.33 25.65 -19.71
CA SER A 127 17.05 26.91 -19.04
C SER A 127 16.74 26.69 -17.54
N PRO A 128 17.00 27.68 -16.66
CA PRO A 128 16.70 27.52 -15.23
C PRO A 128 15.24 27.18 -14.93
N THR A 129 14.31 27.73 -15.69
CA THR A 129 12.86 27.47 -15.55
C THR A 129 12.51 26.04 -15.98
N THR A 130 13.04 25.59 -17.12
CA THR A 130 12.87 24.21 -17.62
C THR A 130 13.53 23.21 -16.65
N ALA A 131 14.76 23.48 -16.21
CA ALA A 131 15.49 22.62 -15.29
C ALA A 131 14.76 22.46 -13.95
N PHE A 132 14.20 23.54 -13.40
CA PHE A 132 13.39 23.48 -12.19
C PHE A 132 12.09 22.71 -12.40
N GLY A 133 11.36 22.99 -13.49
CA GLY A 133 10.10 22.31 -13.83
C GLY A 133 10.29 20.81 -14.02
N LEU A 134 11.35 20.39 -14.73
CA LEU A 134 11.70 18.98 -14.89
C LEU A 134 12.16 18.37 -13.56
N GLY A 135 13.02 19.08 -12.82
CA GLY A 135 13.55 18.61 -11.54
C GLY A 135 12.44 18.30 -10.54
N ILE A 136 11.48 19.22 -10.36
CA ILE A 136 10.38 19.03 -9.41
C ILE A 136 9.39 17.97 -9.87
N ALA A 137 9.13 17.88 -11.18
CA ALA A 137 8.24 16.85 -11.72
C ALA A 137 8.80 15.43 -11.53
N LEU A 138 10.09 15.24 -11.82
CA LEU A 138 10.77 13.94 -11.74
C LEU A 138 11.18 13.58 -10.31
N ALA A 139 11.16 14.52 -9.37
CA ALA A 139 11.41 14.25 -7.96
C ALA A 139 10.27 13.46 -7.29
N LEU A 140 9.04 13.56 -7.80
CA LEU A 140 7.88 12.83 -7.25
C LEU A 140 8.01 11.33 -7.42
N SER A 141 7.52 10.56 -6.44
CA SER A 141 7.56 9.08 -6.41
C SER A 141 6.16 8.48 -6.39
N SER A 142 6.01 7.27 -6.97
CA SER A 142 4.70 6.64 -7.16
C SER A 142 4.13 6.06 -5.87
N THR A 143 3.09 6.69 -5.33
CA THR A 143 2.33 6.18 -4.19
C THR A 143 1.62 4.86 -4.54
N ALA A 144 1.05 4.76 -5.74
CA ALA A 144 0.31 3.57 -6.19
C ALA A 144 1.19 2.32 -6.37
N LEU A 145 2.49 2.47 -6.60
CA LEU A 145 3.42 1.34 -6.74
C LEU A 145 4.19 1.05 -5.45
N VAL A 146 4.64 2.08 -4.76
CA VAL A 146 5.50 1.93 -3.58
C VAL A 146 4.74 1.37 -2.38
N LEU A 147 3.55 1.90 -2.06
CA LEU A 147 2.80 1.47 -0.87
C LEU A 147 2.33 0.01 -0.92
N PRO A 148 1.81 -0.55 -2.04
CA PRO A 148 1.50 -1.97 -2.11
C PRO A 148 2.70 -2.89 -1.91
N ILE A 149 3.91 -2.44 -2.27
CA ILE A 149 5.16 -3.21 -2.15
C ILE A 149 5.74 -3.11 -0.73
N ALA A 150 5.87 -1.89 -0.21
CA ALA A 150 6.50 -1.64 1.10
C ALA A 150 5.56 -1.79 2.29
N GLY A 151 4.25 -1.64 2.07
CA GLY A 151 3.28 -1.45 3.14
C GLY A 151 3.40 -0.07 3.79
N THR A 152 2.64 0.15 4.85
CA THR A 152 2.64 1.40 5.64
C THR A 152 3.26 1.22 7.02
N SER A 153 3.85 0.04 7.28
CA SER A 153 4.43 -0.34 8.58
C SER A 153 5.84 -0.89 8.39
N GLY A 154 6.61 -0.86 9.48
CA GLY A 154 8.01 -1.30 9.46
C GLY A 154 8.98 -0.24 8.94
N PRO A 155 10.31 -0.52 9.06
CA PRO A 155 11.34 0.52 8.87
C PRO A 155 11.43 1.11 7.46
N VAL A 156 11.05 0.36 6.43
CA VAL A 156 11.00 0.82 5.02
C VAL A 156 9.66 1.50 4.75
N GLY A 157 8.55 0.82 5.11
CA GLY A 157 7.20 1.29 4.81
C GLY A 157 6.84 2.62 5.48
N GLU A 158 7.18 2.81 6.77
CA GLU A 158 6.90 4.06 7.49
C GLU A 158 7.63 5.26 6.89
N ARG A 159 8.90 5.08 6.50
CA ARG A 159 9.69 6.15 5.88
C ARG A 159 9.23 6.47 4.46
N ALA A 160 8.99 5.42 3.65
CA ALA A 160 8.43 5.60 2.31
C ALA A 160 7.07 6.30 2.39
N PHE A 161 6.18 5.85 3.29
CA PHE A 161 4.88 6.46 3.51
C PHE A 161 4.98 7.94 3.90
N ALA A 162 5.89 8.31 4.82
CA ALA A 162 6.07 9.70 5.25
C ALA A 162 6.54 10.60 4.10
N MET A 163 7.47 10.13 3.25
CA MET A 163 7.95 10.87 2.08
C MET A 163 6.86 11.03 1.03
N LEU A 164 6.17 9.95 0.67
CA LEU A 164 5.07 9.96 -0.29
C LEU A 164 3.93 10.89 0.16
N LEU A 165 3.60 10.84 1.45
CA LEU A 165 2.58 11.70 2.04
C LEU A 165 2.92 13.19 1.90
N PHE A 166 4.21 13.56 2.07
CA PHE A 166 4.67 14.91 1.82
C PHE A 166 4.63 15.28 0.34
N GLU A 167 5.07 14.38 -0.56
CA GLU A 167 5.03 14.59 -2.00
C GLU A 167 3.60 14.84 -2.50
N ASP A 168 2.64 14.04 -2.04
CA ASP A 168 1.21 14.18 -2.40
C ASP A 168 0.63 15.52 -1.86
N LEU A 169 1.01 15.92 -0.64
CA LEU A 169 0.62 17.22 -0.08
C LEU A 169 1.27 18.38 -0.83
N ALA A 170 2.53 18.21 -1.26
CA ALA A 170 3.28 19.21 -2.00
C ALA A 170 2.81 19.38 -3.45
N LEU A 171 2.09 18.40 -4.01
CA LEU A 171 1.60 18.45 -5.39
C LEU A 171 0.79 19.73 -5.67
N VAL A 172 -0.05 20.13 -4.72
CA VAL A 172 -0.87 21.35 -4.82
C VAL A 172 0.01 22.60 -4.95
N PRO A 173 0.89 22.92 -3.98
CA PRO A 173 1.78 24.07 -4.11
C PRO A 173 2.73 23.97 -5.32
N ILE A 174 3.12 22.76 -5.76
CA ILE A 174 3.93 22.58 -6.96
C ILE A 174 3.19 23.06 -8.21
N ILE A 175 1.95 22.60 -8.43
CA ILE A 175 1.15 23.02 -9.59
C ILE A 175 0.94 24.53 -9.58
N PHE A 176 0.70 25.13 -8.42
CA PHE A 176 0.62 26.57 -8.25
C PHE A 176 1.90 27.29 -8.61
N ALA A 177 3.05 26.82 -8.11
CA ALA A 177 4.35 27.41 -8.37
C ALA A 177 4.68 27.38 -9.88
N LEU A 178 4.37 26.27 -10.56
CA LEU A 178 4.57 26.16 -12.02
C LEU A 178 3.69 27.14 -12.78
N GLY A 179 2.42 27.29 -12.42
CA GLY A 179 1.52 28.29 -13.01
C GLY A 179 2.01 29.74 -12.80
N ALA A 180 2.57 30.01 -11.63
CA ALA A 180 3.12 31.31 -11.28
C ALA A 180 4.40 31.66 -12.05
N LEU A 181 5.22 30.66 -12.37
CA LEU A 181 6.47 30.82 -13.13
C LEU A 181 6.24 30.90 -14.65
N ALA A 182 4.99 30.77 -15.12
CA ALA A 182 4.66 30.83 -16.55
C ALA A 182 5.14 32.16 -17.18
N PRO A 183 5.77 32.16 -18.38
CA PRO A 183 6.31 33.36 -19.03
C PRO A 183 5.27 34.45 -19.32
N HIS A 184 4.00 34.08 -19.37
CA HIS A 184 2.83 34.94 -19.52
C HIS A 184 2.06 35.13 -18.21
N GLY A 185 2.60 34.59 -17.10
CA GLY A 185 2.09 34.83 -15.75
C GLY A 185 2.19 36.32 -15.45
N GLY A 186 1.02 36.98 -15.40
CA GLY A 186 0.89 38.40 -15.31
C GLY A 186 1.58 38.98 -14.09
N ASP A 187 1.58 40.32 -14.05
CA ASP A 187 2.02 41.17 -12.98
C ASP A 187 1.89 40.51 -11.59
N ALA A 188 2.83 40.69 -10.69
CA ALA A 188 2.84 40.13 -9.33
C ALA A 188 1.50 40.32 -8.59
N SER A 189 0.73 41.33 -8.96
CA SER A 189 -0.63 41.57 -8.51
C SER A 189 -1.65 40.49 -8.99
N GLY A 190 -1.50 39.98 -10.20
CA GLY A 190 -2.32 38.90 -10.76
C GLY A 190 -2.07 37.59 -10.04
N LEU A 191 -0.80 37.26 -9.76
CA LEU A 191 -0.40 36.10 -8.97
C LEU A 191 -0.97 36.15 -7.55
N LEU A 192 -0.81 37.29 -6.87
CA LEU A 192 -1.33 37.48 -5.51
C LEU A 192 -2.85 37.35 -5.47
N ARG A 193 -3.54 37.85 -6.49
CA ARG A 193 -4.99 37.72 -6.64
C ARG A 193 -5.40 36.25 -6.82
N THR A 194 -4.74 35.49 -7.69
CA THR A 194 -5.03 34.05 -7.91
C THR A 194 -4.76 33.25 -6.64
N LEU A 195 -3.67 33.50 -5.94
CA LEU A 195 -3.38 32.88 -4.65
C LEU A 195 -4.43 33.23 -3.59
N ALA A 196 -4.86 34.49 -3.51
CA ALA A 196 -5.88 34.93 -2.57
C ALA A 196 -7.26 34.28 -2.86
N ILE A 197 -7.68 34.24 -4.14
CA ILE A 197 -8.91 33.57 -4.55
C ILE A 197 -8.82 32.07 -4.27
N GLY A 198 -7.69 31.44 -4.58
CA GLY A 198 -7.45 30.04 -4.30
C GLY A 198 -7.52 29.72 -2.80
N ALA A 199 -6.82 30.48 -1.98
CA ALA A 199 -6.86 30.32 -0.53
C ALA A 199 -8.26 30.57 0.05
N ALA A 200 -8.99 31.56 -0.47
CA ALA A 200 -10.37 31.83 -0.07
C ALA A 200 -11.30 30.68 -0.45
N THR A 201 -11.15 30.13 -1.65
CA THR A 201 -11.93 28.97 -2.13
C THR A 201 -11.65 27.73 -1.26
N ILE A 202 -10.39 27.41 -1.00
CA ILE A 202 -10.01 26.31 -0.12
C ILE A 202 -10.55 26.53 1.29
N GLY A 203 -10.40 27.74 1.84
CA GLY A 203 -10.95 28.09 3.16
C GLY A 203 -12.49 27.93 3.22
N ALA A 204 -13.19 28.40 2.18
CA ALA A 204 -14.64 28.21 2.07
C ALA A 204 -15.03 26.73 1.98
N MET A 205 -14.30 25.94 1.19
CA MET A 205 -14.53 24.48 1.08
C MET A 205 -14.31 23.78 2.42
N LEU A 206 -13.25 24.13 3.16
CA LEU A 206 -12.98 23.56 4.49
C LEU A 206 -14.08 23.91 5.50
N ILE A 207 -14.54 25.16 5.51
CA ILE A 207 -15.62 25.62 6.40
C ILE A 207 -16.95 24.95 6.02
N VAL A 208 -17.36 25.07 4.76
CA VAL A 208 -18.64 24.50 4.28
C VAL A 208 -18.63 22.99 4.42
N GLY A 209 -17.54 22.32 3.99
CA GLY A 209 -17.39 20.88 4.06
C GLY A 209 -17.52 20.35 5.48
N ARG A 210 -16.83 20.98 6.45
CA ARG A 210 -16.90 20.57 7.87
C ARG A 210 -18.32 20.52 8.43
N PHE A 211 -19.21 21.40 7.98
CA PHE A 211 -20.59 21.46 8.47
C PHE A 211 -21.58 20.73 7.57
N ALA A 212 -21.38 20.77 6.25
CA ALA A 212 -22.31 20.20 5.28
C ALA A 212 -22.14 18.69 5.13
N LEU A 213 -20.87 18.18 5.03
CA LEU A 213 -20.62 16.77 4.74
C LEU A 213 -21.18 15.82 5.80
N PRO A 214 -21.01 16.02 7.11
CA PRO A 214 -21.58 15.10 8.10
C PRO A 214 -23.11 15.02 8.01
N ARG A 215 -23.80 16.14 7.72
CA ARG A 215 -25.26 16.15 7.55
C ARG A 215 -25.69 15.44 6.28
N LEU A 216 -24.99 15.67 5.19
CA LEU A 216 -25.26 15.08 3.88
C LEU A 216 -25.09 13.55 3.93
N PHE A 217 -23.96 13.08 4.47
CA PHE A 217 -23.69 11.65 4.62
C PHE A 217 -24.61 10.98 5.65
N ALA A 218 -25.00 11.67 6.73
CA ALA A 218 -25.99 11.16 7.67
C ALA A 218 -27.36 10.94 7.01
N GLN A 219 -27.78 11.83 6.10
CA GLN A 219 -29.01 11.63 5.33
C GLN A 219 -28.88 10.46 4.34
N ALA A 220 -27.77 10.38 3.62
CA ALA A 220 -27.49 9.26 2.71
C ALA A 220 -27.47 7.92 3.45
N ALA A 221 -26.81 7.83 4.59
CA ALA A 221 -26.75 6.62 5.42
C ALA A 221 -28.11 6.17 5.95
N ARG A 222 -29.03 7.10 6.28
CA ARG A 222 -30.39 6.78 6.74
C ARG A 222 -31.22 6.05 5.69
N THR A 223 -30.97 6.26 4.41
CA THR A 223 -31.71 5.60 3.32
C THR A 223 -31.26 4.15 3.11
N LYS A 224 -30.14 3.74 3.69
CA LYS A 224 -29.53 2.40 3.52
C LYS A 224 -29.34 1.98 2.07
N SER A 225 -29.23 2.95 1.14
CA SER A 225 -28.96 2.70 -0.29
C SER A 225 -27.49 2.95 -0.58
N PRO A 226 -26.73 1.91 -0.98
CA PRO A 226 -25.35 2.05 -1.41
C PRO A 226 -25.19 2.97 -2.62
N GLU A 227 -26.17 2.95 -3.54
CA GLU A 227 -26.16 3.74 -4.76
C GLU A 227 -26.27 5.24 -4.45
N LEU A 228 -27.14 5.60 -3.49
CA LEU A 228 -27.27 7.00 -3.05
C LEU A 228 -26.00 7.47 -2.35
N PHE A 229 -25.41 6.61 -1.51
CA PHE A 229 -24.17 6.93 -0.81
C PHE A 229 -23.01 7.18 -1.77
N LEU A 230 -22.86 6.32 -2.78
CA LEU A 230 -21.89 6.50 -3.85
C LEU A 230 -22.15 7.79 -4.65
N ALA A 231 -23.41 8.02 -5.05
CA ALA A 231 -23.78 9.21 -5.83
C ALA A 231 -23.44 10.51 -5.07
N VAL A 232 -23.72 10.54 -3.75
CA VAL A 232 -23.38 11.68 -2.90
C VAL A 232 -21.86 11.87 -2.81
N SER A 233 -21.11 10.78 -2.65
CA SER A 233 -19.64 10.82 -2.61
C SER A 233 -19.05 11.41 -3.88
N LEU A 234 -19.47 10.90 -5.05
CA LEU A 234 -19.02 11.40 -6.35
C LEU A 234 -19.46 12.85 -6.59
N LEU A 235 -20.69 13.22 -6.19
CA LEU A 235 -21.18 14.59 -6.29
C LEU A 235 -20.28 15.57 -5.50
N VAL A 236 -19.91 15.22 -4.29
CA VAL A 236 -18.99 16.04 -3.46
C VAL A 236 -17.66 16.23 -4.15
N VAL A 237 -17.09 15.16 -4.69
CA VAL A 237 -15.80 15.22 -5.42
C VAL A 237 -15.91 16.14 -6.65
N ILE A 238 -16.96 15.98 -7.47
CA ILE A 238 -17.16 16.78 -8.67
C ILE A 238 -17.39 18.25 -8.31
N LEU A 239 -18.26 18.54 -7.32
CA LEU A 239 -18.52 19.92 -6.89
C LEU A 239 -17.25 20.60 -6.36
N ALA A 240 -16.43 19.88 -5.60
CA ALA A 240 -15.15 20.37 -5.10
C ALA A 240 -14.17 20.67 -6.25
N SER A 241 -14.09 19.76 -7.23
CA SER A 241 -13.25 19.94 -8.43
C SER A 241 -13.71 21.12 -9.29
N VAL A 242 -15.01 21.28 -9.49
CA VAL A 242 -15.59 22.43 -10.23
C VAL A 242 -15.35 23.73 -9.47
N ALA A 243 -15.50 23.76 -8.14
CA ALA A 243 -15.28 24.96 -7.34
C ALA A 243 -13.81 25.42 -7.42
N THR A 244 -12.85 24.52 -7.38
CA THR A 244 -11.43 24.86 -7.55
C THR A 244 -11.12 25.31 -8.98
N ALA A 245 -11.68 24.62 -10.00
CA ALA A 245 -11.53 25.01 -11.40
C ALA A 245 -12.08 26.43 -11.66
N ALA A 246 -13.25 26.75 -11.12
CA ALA A 246 -13.84 28.10 -11.21
C ALA A 246 -13.00 29.19 -10.53
N ALA A 247 -12.21 28.82 -9.52
CA ALA A 247 -11.24 29.72 -8.86
C ALA A 247 -9.90 29.84 -9.60
N GLY A 248 -9.74 29.20 -10.77
CA GLY A 248 -8.49 29.18 -11.53
C GLY A 248 -7.46 28.18 -11.00
N LEU A 249 -7.89 27.26 -10.14
CA LEU A 249 -7.07 26.17 -9.63
C LEU A 249 -7.29 24.88 -10.44
N SER A 250 -6.37 23.92 -10.28
CA SER A 250 -6.60 22.58 -10.86
C SER A 250 -7.80 21.88 -10.21
N PRO A 251 -8.68 21.21 -10.99
CA PRO A 251 -9.74 20.36 -10.45
C PRO A 251 -9.27 19.28 -9.49
N ILE A 252 -8.04 18.80 -9.69
CA ILE A 252 -7.35 17.79 -8.89
C ILE A 252 -7.22 18.22 -7.42
N VAL A 253 -6.95 19.51 -7.18
CA VAL A 253 -6.87 20.11 -5.84
C VAL A 253 -8.20 19.98 -5.10
N GLY A 254 -9.31 20.24 -5.81
CA GLY A 254 -10.64 20.10 -5.25
C GLY A 254 -10.95 18.67 -4.81
N ALA A 255 -10.60 17.70 -5.64
CA ALA A 255 -10.76 16.29 -5.32
C ALA A 255 -9.98 15.87 -4.07
N LEU A 256 -8.71 16.26 -3.98
CA LEU A 256 -7.86 15.99 -2.82
C LEU A 256 -8.46 16.58 -1.53
N ILE A 257 -8.91 17.84 -1.58
CA ILE A 257 -9.53 18.52 -0.43
C ILE A 257 -10.84 17.83 -0.04
N ALA A 258 -11.67 17.42 -1.01
CA ALA A 258 -12.88 16.66 -0.74
C ALA A 258 -12.56 15.34 -0.02
N GLY A 259 -11.52 14.64 -0.45
CA GLY A 259 -11.02 13.43 0.20
C GLY A 259 -10.63 13.68 1.65
N ILE A 260 -9.79 14.68 1.90
CA ILE A 260 -9.35 15.06 3.26
C ILE A 260 -10.55 15.42 4.15
N LEU A 261 -11.52 16.19 3.64
CA LEU A 261 -12.72 16.57 4.38
C LEU A 261 -13.59 15.37 4.76
N ILE A 262 -13.72 14.40 3.86
CA ILE A 262 -14.48 13.17 4.13
C ILE A 262 -13.70 12.25 5.06
N ALA A 263 -12.37 12.21 4.99
CA ALA A 263 -11.50 11.46 5.89
C ALA A 263 -11.70 11.82 7.37
N GLU A 264 -12.09 13.06 7.66
CA GLU A 264 -12.38 13.56 9.01
C GLU A 264 -13.84 13.25 9.47
N THR A 265 -14.64 12.57 8.65
CA THR A 265 -16.00 12.16 9.00
C THR A 265 -16.06 10.69 9.43
N ASP A 266 -17.09 10.34 10.21
CA ASP A 266 -17.33 8.93 10.60
C ASP A 266 -17.66 8.01 9.41
N TYR A 267 -17.88 8.59 8.23
CA TYR A 267 -18.31 7.88 7.02
C TYR A 267 -17.15 7.56 6.06
N HIS A 268 -15.91 7.88 6.40
CA HIS A 268 -14.77 7.74 5.49
C HIS A 268 -14.58 6.30 4.99
N SER A 269 -14.75 5.30 5.88
CA SER A 269 -14.56 3.89 5.53
C SER A 269 -15.60 3.39 4.52
N GLU A 270 -16.86 3.83 4.65
CA GLU A 270 -17.91 3.53 3.69
C GLU A 270 -17.65 4.18 2.34
N VAL A 271 -17.21 5.45 2.34
CA VAL A 271 -16.87 6.16 1.10
C VAL A 271 -15.70 5.46 0.40
N GLU A 272 -14.66 5.09 1.14
CA GLU A 272 -13.50 4.38 0.61
C GLU A 272 -13.92 3.04 -0.04
N LEU A 273 -14.71 2.24 0.66
CA LEU A 273 -15.21 0.96 0.15
C LEU A 273 -16.04 1.11 -1.13
N MET A 274 -16.93 2.13 -1.17
CA MET A 274 -17.80 2.37 -2.33
C MET A 274 -17.07 2.94 -3.54
N THR A 275 -16.01 3.74 -3.31
CA THR A 275 -15.26 4.39 -4.40
C THR A 275 -14.07 3.57 -4.90
N ALA A 276 -13.58 2.60 -4.13
CA ALA A 276 -12.43 1.77 -4.47
C ALA A 276 -12.52 1.08 -5.87
N PRO A 277 -13.66 0.49 -6.29
CA PRO A 277 -13.77 -0.10 -7.63
C PRO A 277 -13.61 0.94 -8.75
N PHE A 278 -14.15 2.14 -8.54
CA PHE A 278 -14.06 3.25 -9.50
C PHE A 278 -12.65 3.81 -9.59
N LYS A 279 -11.93 3.91 -8.45
CA LYS A 279 -10.51 4.25 -8.41
C LYS A 279 -9.69 3.31 -9.28
N GLY A 280 -9.88 2.01 -9.15
CA GLY A 280 -9.13 1.00 -9.92
C GLY A 280 -9.36 1.10 -11.42
N LEU A 281 -10.62 1.23 -11.85
CA LEU A 281 -10.98 1.42 -13.26
C LEU A 281 -10.44 2.74 -13.80
N ALA A 282 -10.64 3.81 -13.08
CA ALA A 282 -10.25 5.15 -13.47
C ALA A 282 -8.72 5.30 -13.59
N LEU A 283 -7.96 4.73 -12.64
CA LEU A 283 -6.51 4.61 -12.74
C LEU A 283 -6.11 3.79 -13.97
N GLY A 284 -6.82 2.70 -14.25
CA GLY A 284 -6.59 1.88 -15.44
C GLY A 284 -6.77 2.67 -16.74
N VAL A 285 -7.85 3.45 -16.86
CA VAL A 285 -8.08 4.31 -18.04
C VAL A 285 -6.96 5.34 -18.19
N PHE A 286 -6.59 6.01 -17.10
CA PHE A 286 -5.47 6.95 -17.11
C PHE A 286 -4.16 6.30 -17.58
N LEU A 287 -3.83 5.11 -17.08
CA LEU A 287 -2.61 4.41 -17.48
C LEU A 287 -2.67 3.90 -18.94
N ILE A 288 -3.86 3.55 -19.44
CA ILE A 288 -4.05 3.24 -20.87
C ILE A 288 -3.76 4.49 -21.70
N THR A 289 -4.30 5.67 -21.32
CA THR A 289 -4.01 6.91 -22.08
C THR A 289 -2.53 7.27 -22.05
N VAL A 290 -1.85 7.07 -20.92
CA VAL A 290 -0.40 7.20 -20.85
C VAL A 290 0.29 6.25 -21.84
N GLY A 291 -0.09 4.97 -21.86
CA GLY A 291 0.45 4.00 -22.81
C GLY A 291 0.21 4.40 -24.27
N MET A 292 -0.98 4.92 -24.61
CA MET A 292 -1.33 5.39 -25.96
C MET A 292 -0.54 6.63 -26.40
N SER A 293 -0.14 7.48 -25.45
CA SER A 293 0.65 8.69 -25.74
C SER A 293 2.13 8.38 -26.02
N LEU A 294 2.58 7.14 -25.78
CA LEU A 294 3.96 6.74 -26.04
C LEU A 294 4.22 6.58 -27.55
N ASP A 295 5.12 7.39 -28.08
CA ASP A 295 5.56 7.28 -29.47
C ASP A 295 6.62 6.18 -29.60
N LEU A 296 6.21 5.05 -30.18
CA LEU A 296 7.11 3.91 -30.40
C LEU A 296 8.26 4.23 -31.35
N THR A 297 8.11 5.23 -32.22
CA THR A 297 9.19 5.64 -33.14
C THR A 297 10.27 6.40 -32.39
N VAL A 298 9.88 7.27 -31.47
CA VAL A 298 10.81 7.96 -30.55
C VAL A 298 11.55 6.95 -29.68
N ILE A 299 10.83 5.96 -29.14
CA ILE A 299 11.45 4.88 -28.35
C ILE A 299 12.49 4.11 -29.18
N ALA A 300 12.15 3.74 -30.42
CA ALA A 300 13.06 2.97 -31.28
C ALA A 300 14.31 3.76 -31.71
N VAL A 301 14.15 5.05 -31.99
CA VAL A 301 15.26 5.91 -32.47
C VAL A 301 16.12 6.40 -31.29
N ARG A 302 15.51 6.77 -30.16
CA ARG A 302 16.20 7.38 -29.01
C ARG A 302 16.31 6.44 -27.81
N TRP A 303 16.32 5.14 -28.03
CA TRP A 303 16.31 4.14 -26.95
C TRP A 303 17.47 4.32 -25.96
N LEU A 304 18.67 4.70 -26.45
CA LEU A 304 19.84 4.90 -25.61
C LEU A 304 19.66 6.13 -24.70
N ASP A 305 19.15 7.25 -25.27
CA ASP A 305 18.87 8.46 -24.49
C ASP A 305 17.84 8.18 -23.41
N LEU A 306 16.79 7.41 -23.74
CA LEU A 306 15.74 7.03 -22.80
C LEU A 306 16.29 6.15 -21.66
N VAL A 307 17.11 5.16 -21.97
CA VAL A 307 17.73 4.29 -20.96
C VAL A 307 18.64 5.11 -20.04
N LEU A 308 19.48 5.99 -20.62
CA LEU A 308 20.37 6.85 -19.84
C LEU A 308 19.58 7.84 -18.98
N ALA A 309 18.49 8.40 -19.49
CA ALA A 309 17.60 9.29 -18.73
C ALA A 309 16.92 8.57 -17.57
N VAL A 310 16.34 7.38 -17.81
CA VAL A 310 15.73 6.54 -16.76
C VAL A 310 16.76 6.21 -15.68
N LEU A 311 17.93 5.72 -16.07
CA LEU A 311 19.02 5.39 -15.14
C LEU A 311 19.50 6.63 -14.37
N GLY A 312 19.64 7.76 -15.04
CA GLY A 312 20.05 9.03 -14.43
C GLY A 312 19.09 9.46 -13.32
N VAL A 313 17.78 9.45 -13.60
CA VAL A 313 16.75 9.79 -12.60
C VAL A 313 16.76 8.78 -11.45
N ILE A 314 16.76 7.49 -11.73
CA ILE A 314 16.80 6.43 -10.71
C ILE A 314 18.01 6.61 -9.80
N VAL A 315 19.20 6.77 -10.36
CA VAL A 315 20.43 6.93 -9.58
C VAL A 315 20.39 8.21 -8.74
N ALA A 316 19.97 9.33 -9.33
CA ALA A 316 19.88 10.60 -8.61
C ALA A 316 18.94 10.52 -7.40
N LYS A 317 17.72 9.99 -7.59
CA LYS A 317 16.73 9.82 -6.52
C LYS A 317 17.19 8.81 -5.48
N ALA A 318 17.68 7.64 -5.91
CA ALA A 318 18.19 6.62 -4.99
C ALA A 318 19.32 7.14 -4.11
N LEU A 319 20.23 7.94 -4.67
CA LEU A 319 21.32 8.57 -3.93
C LEU A 319 20.80 9.58 -2.89
N VAL A 320 19.91 10.49 -3.29
CA VAL A 320 19.38 11.51 -2.37
C VAL A 320 18.61 10.83 -1.23
N THR A 321 17.63 9.99 -1.57
CA THR A 321 16.79 9.30 -0.58
C THR A 321 17.62 8.39 0.32
N GLY A 322 18.54 7.60 -0.25
CA GLY A 322 19.43 6.72 0.51
C GLY A 322 20.36 7.49 1.44
N LEU A 323 20.95 8.61 0.97
CA LEU A 323 21.85 9.45 1.77
C LEU A 323 21.10 10.15 2.92
N LEU A 324 19.93 10.74 2.65
CA LEU A 324 19.10 11.40 3.65
C LEU A 324 18.70 10.42 4.77
N LEU A 325 18.25 9.23 4.40
CA LEU A 325 17.93 8.19 5.36
C LEU A 325 19.16 7.75 6.16
N ARG A 326 20.31 7.68 5.51
CA ARG A 326 21.56 7.31 6.18
C ARG A 326 22.03 8.36 7.19
N VAL A 327 21.92 9.64 6.83
CA VAL A 327 22.20 10.77 7.72
C VAL A 327 21.19 10.83 8.85
N GLY A 328 19.92 10.50 8.59
CA GLY A 328 18.85 10.36 9.59
C GLY A 328 18.98 9.13 10.50
N GLY A 329 20.10 8.38 10.43
CA GLY A 329 20.39 7.26 11.34
C GLY A 329 19.77 5.93 10.94
N ALA A 330 19.17 5.81 9.76
CA ALA A 330 18.63 4.55 9.27
C ALA A 330 19.74 3.52 9.00
N LYS A 331 19.43 2.22 9.16
CA LYS A 331 20.36 1.13 8.80
C LYS A 331 20.68 1.18 7.31
N ARG A 332 21.88 0.71 6.93
CA ARG A 332 22.31 0.67 5.52
C ARG A 332 21.37 -0.11 4.62
N SER A 333 20.81 -1.23 5.11
CA SER A 333 19.83 -2.05 4.38
C SER A 333 18.56 -1.26 4.10
N VAL A 334 18.00 -0.60 5.13
CA VAL A 334 16.78 0.21 5.01
C VAL A 334 17.00 1.41 4.06
N SER A 335 18.14 2.11 4.20
CA SER A 335 18.46 3.26 3.34
C SER A 335 18.56 2.89 1.86
N LEU A 336 19.18 1.73 1.56
CA LEU A 336 19.33 1.24 0.20
C LEU A 336 17.99 0.76 -0.39
N GLU A 337 17.25 -0.03 0.38
CA GLU A 337 15.96 -0.58 -0.03
C GLU A 337 14.94 0.53 -0.29
N THR A 338 14.79 1.47 0.66
CA THR A 338 13.88 2.62 0.49
C THR A 338 14.35 3.52 -0.65
N GLY A 339 15.67 3.78 -0.76
CA GLY A 339 16.23 4.60 -1.83
C GLY A 339 15.94 4.05 -3.23
N LEU A 340 16.10 2.75 -3.44
CA LEU A 340 15.78 2.10 -4.71
C LEU A 340 14.25 2.06 -4.95
N LEU A 341 13.47 1.79 -3.92
CA LEU A 341 12.01 1.75 -4.02
C LEU A 341 11.40 3.09 -4.42
N MET A 342 11.92 4.21 -3.86
CA MET A 342 11.47 5.57 -4.12
C MET A 342 12.10 6.22 -5.37
N SER A 343 12.97 5.51 -6.09
CA SER A 343 13.79 6.11 -7.14
C SER A 343 13.08 6.32 -8.47
N ALA A 344 11.96 5.65 -8.72
CA ALA A 344 11.21 5.84 -9.95
C ALA A 344 10.29 7.07 -9.88
N PRO A 345 10.11 7.79 -11.01
CA PRO A 345 9.12 8.87 -11.09
C PRO A 345 7.69 8.35 -10.89
N ALA A 346 6.77 9.26 -10.58
CA ALA A 346 5.38 8.97 -10.26
C ALA A 346 4.45 9.07 -11.49
N GLU A 347 3.24 8.51 -11.34
CA GLU A 347 2.10 8.87 -12.19
C GLU A 347 1.75 10.35 -12.07
N THR A 348 1.90 10.95 -10.90
CA THR A 348 1.73 12.39 -10.66
C THR A 348 2.77 13.24 -11.40
N THR A 349 3.97 12.69 -11.69
CA THR A 349 4.97 13.33 -12.57
C THR A 349 4.40 13.67 -13.94
N LEU A 350 3.56 12.80 -14.52
CA LEU A 350 2.93 13.05 -15.82
C LEU A 350 2.00 14.27 -15.78
N ILE A 351 1.28 14.44 -14.67
CA ILE A 351 0.40 15.58 -14.43
C ILE A 351 1.23 16.87 -14.32
N VAL A 352 2.32 16.82 -13.54
CA VAL A 352 3.20 17.99 -13.33
C VAL A 352 3.93 18.36 -14.62
N LEU A 353 4.39 17.39 -15.42
CA LEU A 353 4.98 17.65 -16.74
C LEU A 353 3.96 18.27 -17.70
N GLY A 354 2.72 17.78 -17.70
CA GLY A 354 1.63 18.36 -18.48
C GLY A 354 1.31 19.79 -18.07
N ALA A 355 1.24 20.06 -16.77
CA ALA A 355 1.02 21.40 -16.24
C ALA A 355 2.17 22.35 -16.59
N ALA A 356 3.42 21.91 -16.48
CA ALA A 356 4.60 22.69 -16.83
C ALA A 356 4.68 23.00 -18.34
N ALA A 357 4.29 22.04 -19.19
CA ALA A 357 4.21 22.24 -20.63
C ALA A 357 3.07 23.21 -21.00
N SER A 358 1.91 23.09 -20.38
CA SER A 358 0.77 24.01 -20.57
C SER A 358 1.08 25.41 -20.10
N ALA A 359 1.87 25.54 -19.03
CA ALA A 359 2.38 26.84 -18.53
C ALA A 359 3.50 27.43 -19.41
N GLY A 360 3.99 26.71 -20.43
CA GLY A 360 5.07 27.18 -21.31
C GLY A 360 6.46 27.18 -20.68
N LEU A 361 6.63 26.51 -19.53
CA LEU A 361 7.93 26.35 -18.84
C LEU A 361 8.82 25.31 -19.49
N ILE A 362 8.20 24.31 -20.09
CA ILE A 362 8.84 23.18 -20.76
C ILE A 362 8.29 23.08 -22.18
N ALA A 363 9.16 22.89 -23.17
CA ALA A 363 8.72 22.63 -24.55
C ALA A 363 7.93 21.31 -24.62
N ARG A 364 6.93 21.23 -25.48
CA ARG A 364 6.06 20.06 -25.61
C ARG A 364 6.86 18.79 -25.95
N ASP A 365 7.84 18.89 -26.83
CA ASP A 365 8.69 17.75 -27.23
C ASP A 365 9.53 17.25 -26.04
N THR A 366 10.07 18.18 -25.24
CA THR A 366 10.80 17.87 -24.00
C THR A 366 9.86 17.20 -22.99
N ALA A 367 8.66 17.74 -22.81
CA ALA A 367 7.65 17.12 -21.91
C ALA A 367 7.29 15.70 -22.36
N SER A 368 7.04 15.50 -23.67
CA SER A 368 6.74 14.17 -24.24
C SER A 368 7.89 13.17 -24.00
N PHE A 369 9.14 13.58 -24.20
CA PHE A 369 10.30 12.74 -23.91
C PHE A 369 10.33 12.30 -22.43
N TRP A 370 10.11 13.22 -21.50
CA TRP A 370 10.14 12.93 -20.06
C TRP A 370 8.88 12.17 -19.60
N GLN A 371 7.76 12.28 -20.30
CA GLN A 371 6.59 11.42 -20.10
C GLN A 371 6.92 9.95 -20.45
N ILE A 372 7.65 9.72 -21.56
CA ILE A 372 8.12 8.37 -21.92
C ILE A 372 9.08 7.84 -20.86
N VAL A 373 10.06 8.65 -20.41
CA VAL A 373 10.99 8.29 -19.32
C VAL A 373 10.22 7.90 -18.06
N THR A 374 9.20 8.67 -17.70
CA THR A 374 8.36 8.41 -16.53
C THR A 374 7.61 7.09 -16.67
N ALA A 375 6.98 6.82 -17.80
CA ALA A 375 6.26 5.57 -18.06
C ALA A 375 7.19 4.34 -18.01
N LEU A 376 8.40 4.46 -18.57
CA LEU A 376 9.44 3.43 -18.45
C LEU A 376 9.91 3.25 -17.00
N GLY A 377 10.10 4.34 -16.26
CA GLY A 377 10.44 4.33 -14.84
C GLY A 377 9.40 3.59 -13.99
N LEU A 378 8.10 3.89 -14.20
CA LEU A 378 7.00 3.19 -13.55
C LEU A 378 7.05 1.67 -13.83
N THR A 379 7.36 1.29 -15.08
CA THR A 379 7.48 -0.11 -15.48
C THR A 379 8.62 -0.84 -14.78
N VAL A 380 9.73 -0.15 -14.49
CA VAL A 380 10.92 -0.73 -13.85
C VAL A 380 10.79 -0.76 -12.31
N THR A 381 9.88 0.00 -11.70
CA THR A 381 9.74 0.12 -10.24
C THR A 381 9.66 -1.22 -9.49
N PRO A 382 8.88 -2.24 -9.91
CA PRO A 382 8.85 -3.52 -9.20
C PRO A 382 10.21 -4.24 -9.22
N LEU A 383 10.96 -4.13 -10.32
CA LEU A 383 12.32 -4.69 -10.43
C LEU A 383 13.30 -3.99 -9.50
N LEU A 384 13.17 -2.66 -9.35
CA LEU A 384 13.98 -1.87 -8.42
C LEU A 384 13.67 -2.26 -6.97
N ALA A 385 12.41 -2.49 -6.64
CA ALA A 385 11.99 -2.96 -5.33
C ALA A 385 12.57 -4.35 -5.00
N GLU A 386 12.52 -5.30 -5.94
CA GLU A 386 13.13 -6.62 -5.78
C GLU A 386 14.66 -6.52 -5.62
N ALA A 387 15.31 -5.71 -6.45
CA ALA A 387 16.75 -5.46 -6.36
C ALA A 387 17.13 -4.83 -5.01
N GLY A 388 16.34 -3.85 -4.54
CA GLY A 388 16.49 -3.20 -3.24
C GLY A 388 16.43 -4.20 -2.09
N ASN A 389 15.39 -5.02 -2.07
CA ASN A 389 15.20 -6.07 -1.06
C ASN A 389 16.33 -7.12 -1.11
N PHE A 390 16.74 -7.56 -2.31
CA PHE A 390 17.85 -8.49 -2.47
C PHE A 390 19.17 -7.93 -1.95
N LEU A 391 19.51 -6.68 -2.30
CA LEU A 391 20.73 -6.02 -1.87
C LEU A 391 20.70 -5.71 -0.36
N ALA A 392 19.55 -5.30 0.19
CA ALA A 392 19.38 -5.08 1.62
C ALA A 392 19.64 -6.36 2.42
N LYS A 393 19.06 -7.49 2.01
CA LYS A 393 19.33 -8.80 2.62
C LYS A 393 20.79 -9.21 2.51
N ARG A 394 21.48 -8.89 1.42
CA ARG A 394 22.91 -9.19 1.24
C ARG A 394 23.78 -8.36 2.19
N ILE A 395 23.44 -7.07 2.38
CA ILE A 395 24.14 -6.20 3.34
C ILE A 395 23.92 -6.68 4.76
N GLU A 396 22.70 -7.02 5.15
CA GLU A 396 22.40 -7.54 6.48
C GLU A 396 23.15 -8.83 6.80
N ARG A 397 23.28 -9.74 5.81
CA ARG A 397 24.07 -10.97 5.98
C ARG A 397 25.56 -10.73 6.20
N ARG A 398 26.10 -9.58 5.73
CA ARG A 398 27.51 -9.21 5.86
C ARG A 398 27.82 -8.36 7.09
N SER A 399 26.81 -7.72 7.67
CA SER A 399 26.98 -6.96 8.91
C SER A 399 26.92 -7.92 10.10
N PRO A 400 27.89 -7.91 11.02
CA PRO A 400 27.75 -8.62 12.28
C PRO A 400 26.47 -8.14 12.95
N SER A 401 25.66 -9.08 13.40
CA SER A 401 24.40 -8.80 14.08
C SER A 401 24.66 -7.87 15.28
N ASP A 402 24.19 -6.61 15.19
CA ASP A 402 24.03 -5.72 16.36
C ASP A 402 22.87 -6.18 17.26
N SER A 403 22.42 -7.42 17.08
CA SER A 403 21.47 -8.02 18.01
C SER A 403 22.22 -8.25 19.33
N PRO A 404 21.75 -7.67 20.44
CA PRO A 404 22.30 -8.00 21.73
C PRO A 404 22.29 -9.52 21.89
N PRO A 405 23.32 -10.11 22.51
CA PRO A 405 23.36 -11.54 22.70
C PRO A 405 22.07 -11.99 23.36
N LEU A 406 21.46 -13.05 22.78
CA LEU A 406 20.28 -13.66 23.37
C LEU A 406 20.56 -13.96 24.82
N PRO A 407 19.69 -13.62 25.78
CA PRO A 407 19.90 -13.97 27.16
C PRO A 407 20.19 -15.46 27.24
N PRO A 408 21.25 -15.88 27.90
CA PRO A 408 21.61 -17.29 28.00
C PRO A 408 20.40 -18.05 28.51
N ALA A 409 20.12 -19.20 27.89
CA ALA A 409 19.10 -20.10 28.38
C ALA A 409 19.60 -20.68 29.73
N GLU A 410 19.32 -19.98 30.83
CA GLU A 410 19.62 -20.45 32.17
C GLU A 410 18.78 -21.71 32.42
N GLY A 411 19.33 -22.88 32.07
CA GLY A 411 18.99 -24.20 32.57
C GLY A 411 17.52 -24.69 32.55
N LYS A 412 16.52 -23.83 32.32
CA LYS A 412 15.09 -24.19 32.32
C LYS A 412 14.50 -24.11 30.91
N ALA A 413 13.81 -25.16 30.53
CA ALA A 413 13.04 -25.18 29.28
C ALA A 413 12.02 -24.00 29.26
N ARG A 414 12.17 -23.11 28.29
CA ARG A 414 11.33 -21.89 28.13
C ARG A 414 10.32 -22.04 26.98
N VAL A 415 9.22 -21.32 27.05
CA VAL A 415 8.27 -21.19 25.96
C VAL A 415 8.78 -20.11 24.97
N LEU A 416 8.82 -20.41 23.69
CA LEU A 416 9.14 -19.43 22.64
C LEU A 416 7.82 -18.89 22.07
N VAL A 417 7.61 -17.57 22.14
CA VAL A 417 6.44 -16.89 21.58
C VAL A 417 6.88 -16.12 20.34
N ILE A 418 6.48 -16.59 19.17
CA ILE A 418 6.83 -16.02 17.87
C ILE A 418 5.71 -15.11 17.38
N GLY A 419 6.02 -13.81 17.24
CA GLY A 419 5.05 -12.74 17.03
C GLY A 419 4.65 -12.10 18.37
N PHE A 420 4.91 -10.79 18.54
CA PHE A 420 4.61 -10.09 19.80
C PHE A 420 3.56 -8.98 19.59
N GLY A 421 2.59 -9.25 18.71
CA GLY A 421 1.40 -8.45 18.52
C GLY A 421 0.41 -8.56 19.70
N ARG A 422 -0.87 -8.31 19.46
CA ARG A 422 -1.94 -8.37 20.48
C ARG A 422 -2.03 -9.74 21.17
N VAL A 423 -2.06 -10.81 20.38
CA VAL A 423 -2.19 -12.20 20.88
C VAL A 423 -0.93 -12.64 21.60
N GLY A 424 0.26 -12.46 20.99
CA GLY A 424 1.54 -12.85 21.61
C GLY A 424 1.79 -12.15 22.94
N ARG A 425 1.40 -10.88 23.06
CA ARG A 425 1.48 -10.11 24.31
C ARG A 425 0.58 -10.70 25.39
N LEU A 426 -0.66 -11.07 25.05
CA LEU A 426 -1.58 -11.70 26.01
C LEU A 426 -1.04 -13.05 26.49
N VAL A 427 -0.52 -13.87 25.56
CA VAL A 427 0.11 -15.15 25.89
C VAL A 427 1.29 -14.94 26.86
N ALA A 428 2.15 -13.95 26.59
CA ALA A 428 3.27 -13.62 27.47
C ALA A 428 2.79 -13.18 28.86
N GLN A 429 1.75 -12.35 28.98
CA GLN A 429 1.16 -11.94 30.27
C GLN A 429 0.65 -13.14 31.06
N MET A 430 0.00 -14.09 30.40
CA MET A 430 -0.48 -15.31 31.07
C MET A 430 0.68 -16.20 31.51
N LEU A 431 1.74 -16.31 30.72
CA LEU A 431 2.95 -17.04 31.11
C LEU A 431 3.64 -16.39 32.32
N ASP A 432 3.72 -15.05 32.38
CA ASP A 432 4.23 -14.30 33.52
C ASP A 432 3.36 -14.53 34.78
N ALA A 433 2.05 -14.43 34.66
CA ALA A 433 1.13 -14.68 35.77
C ALA A 433 1.30 -16.07 36.38
N HIS A 434 1.62 -17.08 35.54
CA HIS A 434 1.89 -18.45 35.97
C HIS A 434 3.39 -18.74 36.24
N LYS A 435 4.25 -17.72 36.26
CA LYS A 435 5.69 -17.82 36.51
C LYS A 435 6.39 -18.82 35.56
N ARG A 436 5.91 -18.93 34.33
CA ARG A 436 6.53 -19.79 33.33
C ARG A 436 7.55 -19.00 32.51
N PRO A 437 8.79 -19.48 32.39
CA PRO A 437 9.81 -18.80 31.63
C PRO A 437 9.46 -18.82 30.14
N TYR A 438 9.50 -17.65 29.51
CA TYR A 438 9.29 -17.50 28.06
C TYR A 438 10.32 -16.56 27.45
N LEU A 439 10.41 -16.59 26.13
CA LEU A 439 11.09 -15.60 25.32
C LEU A 439 10.19 -15.25 24.15
N ALA A 440 9.78 -14.00 24.08
CA ALA A 440 9.04 -13.47 22.94
C ALA A 440 9.99 -13.01 21.83
N ILE A 441 9.64 -13.29 20.58
CA ILE A 441 10.45 -12.95 19.41
C ILE A 441 9.54 -12.25 18.39
N ASP A 442 9.98 -11.11 17.88
CA ASP A 442 9.29 -10.41 16.80
C ASP A 442 10.30 -9.81 15.83
N ALA A 443 9.91 -9.74 14.57
CA ALA A 443 10.69 -9.13 13.50
C ALA A 443 10.59 -7.59 13.50
N ASP A 444 9.69 -7.01 14.28
CA ASP A 444 9.55 -5.58 14.47
C ASP A 444 10.36 -5.10 15.68
N ALA A 445 11.39 -4.29 15.39
CA ALA A 445 12.30 -3.77 16.41
C ALA A 445 11.62 -2.77 17.37
N ASP A 446 10.62 -2.02 16.89
CA ASP A 446 9.93 -1.03 17.71
C ASP A 446 8.93 -1.69 18.65
N THR A 447 8.23 -2.71 18.19
CA THR A 447 7.41 -3.60 19.04
C THR A 447 8.27 -4.21 20.16
N ILE A 448 9.46 -4.70 19.85
CA ILE A 448 10.38 -5.29 20.85
C ILE A 448 10.93 -4.24 21.82
N ARG A 449 11.27 -3.04 21.33
CA ARG A 449 11.72 -1.95 22.21
C ARG A 449 10.65 -1.59 23.23
N ALA A 450 9.42 -1.34 22.75
CA ALA A 450 8.28 -1.03 23.61
C ALA A 450 7.92 -2.18 24.57
N ALA A 451 8.13 -3.44 24.16
CA ALA A 451 7.95 -4.59 25.02
C ALA A 451 8.96 -4.63 26.16
N ARG A 452 10.24 -4.40 25.86
CA ARG A 452 11.33 -4.37 26.87
C ARG A 452 11.15 -3.24 27.88
N GLU A 453 10.74 -2.04 27.41
CA GLU A 453 10.43 -0.90 28.28
C GLU A 453 9.30 -1.21 29.27
N ARG A 454 8.39 -2.10 28.92
CA ARG A 454 7.29 -2.59 29.77
C ARG A 454 7.67 -3.82 30.60
N GLY A 455 8.94 -4.26 30.57
CA GLY A 455 9.45 -5.37 31.36
C GLY A 455 9.25 -6.77 30.78
N TYR A 456 8.77 -6.91 29.54
CA TYR A 456 8.64 -8.24 28.93
C TYR A 456 9.98 -8.83 28.50
N ASN A 457 10.12 -10.15 28.63
CA ASN A 457 11.27 -10.88 28.12
C ASN A 457 11.13 -11.08 26.60
N ALA A 458 11.52 -10.07 25.83
CA ALA A 458 11.34 -10.03 24.39
C ALA A 458 12.66 -9.74 23.67
N THR A 459 12.86 -10.35 22.50
CA THR A 459 14.05 -10.14 21.67
C THR A 459 13.67 -9.95 20.21
N PHE A 460 14.43 -9.09 19.53
CA PHE A 460 14.31 -8.91 18.09
C PHE A 460 14.83 -10.14 17.37
N GLY A 461 14.04 -10.66 16.42
CA GLY A 461 14.46 -11.76 15.56
C GLY A 461 13.38 -12.12 14.54
N ASP A 462 13.83 -12.39 13.34
CA ASP A 462 12.98 -12.93 12.29
C ASP A 462 13.18 -14.45 12.20
N ILE A 463 12.19 -15.20 12.67
CA ILE A 463 12.25 -16.67 12.75
C ILE A 463 12.38 -17.35 11.38
N VAL A 464 11.98 -16.66 10.30
CA VAL A 464 12.07 -17.19 8.92
C VAL A 464 13.50 -17.14 8.40
N ARG A 465 14.39 -16.35 9.03
CA ARG A 465 15.79 -16.26 8.61
C ARG A 465 16.55 -17.57 8.88
N PRO A 466 17.34 -18.04 7.89
CA PRO A 466 18.21 -19.19 8.09
C PRO A 466 19.12 -19.01 9.30
N GLY A 467 19.19 -20.02 10.17
CA GLY A 467 20.02 -20.01 11.38
C GLY A 467 19.36 -19.39 12.62
N MET A 468 18.23 -18.69 12.53
CA MET A 468 17.54 -18.14 13.69
C MET A 468 17.00 -19.25 14.61
N ILE A 469 16.49 -20.33 14.03
CA ILE A 469 16.01 -21.52 14.76
C ILE A 469 17.13 -22.09 15.65
N ASP A 470 18.36 -22.18 15.13
CA ASP A 470 19.51 -22.71 15.84
C ASP A 470 19.98 -21.73 16.94
N LEU A 471 19.98 -20.42 16.66
CA LEU A 471 20.28 -19.38 17.63
C LEU A 471 19.31 -19.36 18.81
N LEU A 472 18.03 -19.63 18.57
CA LEU A 472 16.99 -19.68 19.59
C LEU A 472 17.05 -20.94 20.45
N GLN A 473 17.89 -21.92 20.10
CA GLN A 473 18.01 -23.22 20.79
C GLN A 473 16.62 -23.87 20.94
N VAL A 474 15.88 -23.97 19.83
CA VAL A 474 14.49 -24.48 19.79
C VAL A 474 14.41 -25.90 20.37
N GLU A 475 15.48 -26.69 20.27
CA GLU A 475 15.58 -28.03 20.88
C GLU A 475 15.41 -28.03 22.39
N LYS A 476 15.74 -26.91 23.08
CA LYS A 476 15.58 -26.76 24.51
C LYS A 476 14.27 -26.11 24.93
N ALA A 477 13.44 -25.74 23.97
CA ALA A 477 12.15 -25.12 24.24
C ALA A 477 11.13 -26.15 24.76
N SER A 478 10.33 -25.76 25.74
CA SER A 478 9.20 -26.59 26.22
C SER A 478 8.04 -26.59 25.24
N ALA A 479 7.83 -25.46 24.57
CA ALA A 479 6.82 -25.30 23.53
C ALA A 479 7.18 -24.07 22.65
N ILE A 480 6.63 -24.06 21.44
CA ILE A 480 6.61 -22.88 20.56
C ILE A 480 5.16 -22.44 20.36
N VAL A 481 4.93 -21.12 20.49
CA VAL A 481 3.63 -20.50 20.24
C VAL A 481 3.77 -19.55 19.05
N LEU A 482 3.03 -19.82 17.98
CA LEU A 482 3.06 -19.04 16.75
C LEU A 482 1.83 -18.13 16.72
N THR A 483 2.07 -16.81 16.83
CA THR A 483 1.01 -15.78 16.86
C THR A 483 1.14 -14.75 15.74
N MET A 484 1.93 -15.05 14.70
CA MET A 484 2.14 -14.22 13.53
C MET A 484 0.84 -14.08 12.72
N ASP A 485 0.69 -12.96 12.01
CA ASP A 485 -0.51 -12.67 11.22
C ASP A 485 -0.52 -13.31 9.83
N ASP A 486 0.65 -13.60 9.23
CA ASP A 486 0.75 -14.21 7.90
C ASP A 486 0.45 -15.72 7.93
N PRO A 487 -0.73 -16.17 7.43
CA PRO A 487 -1.14 -17.57 7.52
C PRO A 487 -0.23 -18.51 6.70
N VAL A 488 0.35 -18.03 5.59
CA VAL A 488 1.22 -18.85 4.74
C VAL A 488 2.56 -19.09 5.43
N GLN A 489 3.13 -18.05 6.02
CA GLN A 489 4.38 -18.18 6.76
C GLN A 489 4.23 -19.07 7.98
N VAL A 490 3.12 -18.97 8.72
CA VAL A 490 2.87 -19.81 9.89
C VAL A 490 2.79 -21.29 9.51
N VAL A 491 2.11 -21.64 8.41
CA VAL A 491 2.03 -23.03 7.93
C VAL A 491 3.40 -23.56 7.50
N LEU A 492 4.19 -22.78 6.74
CA LEU A 492 5.53 -23.17 6.31
C LEU A 492 6.49 -23.34 7.49
N LEU A 493 6.44 -22.43 8.45
CA LEU A 493 7.24 -22.48 9.67
C LEU A 493 6.86 -23.70 10.52
N THR A 494 5.57 -23.96 10.70
CA THR A 494 5.06 -25.14 11.43
C THR A 494 5.62 -26.44 10.83
N ARG A 495 5.58 -26.57 9.51
CA ARG A 495 6.14 -27.74 8.80
C ARG A 495 7.63 -27.88 9.03
N SER A 496 8.38 -26.79 8.82
CA SER A 496 9.84 -26.78 9.01
C SER A 496 10.25 -27.11 10.45
N LEU A 497 9.51 -26.61 11.45
CA LEU A 497 9.75 -26.91 12.85
C LEU A 497 9.43 -28.37 13.18
N ARG A 498 8.32 -28.92 12.64
CA ARG A 498 7.94 -30.32 12.87
C ARG A 498 8.93 -31.28 12.23
N ASP A 499 9.40 -31.01 11.01
CA ASP A 499 10.40 -31.83 10.32
C ASP A 499 11.72 -31.86 11.10
N LYS A 500 12.14 -30.74 11.69
CA LYS A 500 13.40 -30.63 12.43
C LYS A 500 13.30 -31.08 13.90
N PHE A 501 12.13 -30.90 14.52
CA PHE A 501 11.87 -31.21 15.93
C PHE A 501 10.56 -32.00 16.09
N PRO A 502 10.58 -33.33 15.88
CA PRO A 502 9.37 -34.17 15.87
C PRO A 502 8.57 -34.12 17.17
N ASP A 503 9.22 -33.96 18.33
CA ASP A 503 8.59 -33.97 19.65
C ASP A 503 8.23 -32.60 20.22
N LEU A 504 8.49 -31.52 19.49
CA LEU A 504 8.25 -30.15 19.94
C LEU A 504 6.74 -29.87 20.00
N ALA A 505 6.26 -29.33 21.12
CA ALA A 505 4.89 -28.81 21.20
C ALA A 505 4.78 -27.50 20.39
N ILE A 506 4.02 -27.52 19.30
CA ILE A 506 3.79 -26.38 18.41
C ILE A 506 2.32 -25.98 18.54
N ILE A 507 2.08 -24.81 19.15
CA ILE A 507 0.75 -24.24 19.33
C ILE A 507 0.65 -23.03 18.40
N ALA A 508 -0.34 -23.03 17.49
CA ALA A 508 -0.43 -21.97 16.49
C ALA A 508 -1.81 -21.29 16.54
N ARG A 509 -1.79 -19.95 16.43
CA ARG A 509 -2.98 -19.18 16.16
C ARG A 509 -3.41 -19.42 14.72
N ALA A 510 -4.66 -19.80 14.52
CA ALA A 510 -5.27 -19.90 13.21
C ALA A 510 -6.27 -18.77 13.00
N ARG A 511 -6.36 -18.25 11.78
CA ARG A 511 -7.31 -17.19 11.43
C ARG A 511 -8.75 -17.73 11.45
N ASP A 512 -8.95 -18.92 10.86
CA ASP A 512 -10.23 -19.55 10.64
C ASP A 512 -10.09 -21.09 10.69
N PRO A 513 -11.20 -21.86 10.62
CA PRO A 513 -11.16 -23.32 10.62
C PRO A 513 -10.33 -23.95 9.50
N ASN A 514 -10.35 -23.37 8.28
CA ASN A 514 -9.57 -23.86 7.15
C ASN A 514 -8.06 -23.72 7.40
N HIS A 515 -7.65 -22.57 7.94
CA HIS A 515 -6.26 -22.35 8.32
C HIS A 515 -5.84 -23.28 9.47
N ALA A 516 -6.72 -23.53 10.45
CA ALA A 516 -6.44 -24.51 11.51
C ALA A 516 -6.22 -25.93 10.96
N ALA A 517 -7.03 -26.37 10.00
CA ALA A 517 -6.85 -27.66 9.33
C ALA A 517 -5.50 -27.72 8.56
N GLN A 518 -5.08 -26.64 7.92
CA GLN A 518 -3.76 -26.57 7.25
C GLN A 518 -2.60 -26.66 8.25
N LEU A 519 -2.72 -26.01 9.41
CA LEU A 519 -1.72 -26.06 10.48
C LEU A 519 -1.60 -27.47 11.08
N TYR A 520 -2.71 -28.16 11.32
CA TYR A 520 -2.68 -29.56 11.75
C TYR A 520 -2.01 -30.45 10.72
N ARG A 521 -2.33 -30.32 9.44
CA ARG A 521 -1.63 -31.04 8.35
C ARG A 521 -0.13 -30.70 8.28
N ALA A 522 0.26 -29.48 8.65
CA ALA A 522 1.66 -29.07 8.74
C ALA A 522 2.38 -29.60 10.00
N GLY A 523 1.67 -30.25 10.93
CA GLY A 523 2.23 -30.84 12.12
C GLY A 523 2.11 -29.99 13.39
N ALA A 524 1.19 -29.03 13.46
CA ALA A 524 0.87 -28.33 14.70
C ALA A 524 0.35 -29.31 15.75
N THR A 525 0.76 -29.13 17.01
CA THR A 525 0.22 -29.88 18.15
C THR A 525 -1.17 -29.40 18.51
N ASP A 526 -1.38 -28.08 18.43
CA ASP A 526 -2.69 -27.45 18.59
C ASP A 526 -2.80 -26.21 17.68
N ALA A 527 -3.99 -26.00 17.12
CA ALA A 527 -4.29 -24.86 16.27
C ALA A 527 -5.60 -24.21 16.73
N VAL A 528 -5.51 -22.97 17.21
CA VAL A 528 -6.63 -22.25 17.82
C VAL A 528 -7.22 -21.26 16.81
N PRO A 529 -8.42 -21.54 16.24
CA PRO A 529 -9.06 -20.65 15.27
C PRO A 529 -9.72 -19.46 15.98
N GLU A 530 -9.16 -18.26 15.78
CA GLU A 530 -9.59 -17.02 16.44
C GLU A 530 -11.07 -16.70 16.18
N THR A 531 -11.56 -16.88 14.95
CA THR A 531 -12.94 -16.62 14.61
C THR A 531 -13.92 -17.55 15.34
N VAL A 532 -13.55 -18.80 15.56
CA VAL A 532 -14.38 -19.76 16.29
C VAL A 532 -14.44 -19.39 17.77
N GLU A 533 -13.29 -19.16 18.39
CA GLU A 533 -13.23 -18.84 19.82
C GLU A 533 -13.94 -17.53 20.13
N SER A 534 -13.74 -16.49 19.31
CA SER A 534 -14.45 -15.22 19.46
C SER A 534 -15.98 -15.37 19.30
N SER A 535 -16.42 -16.21 18.36
CA SER A 535 -17.85 -16.49 18.15
C SER A 535 -18.46 -17.26 19.32
N LEU A 536 -17.74 -18.21 19.88
CA LEU A 536 -18.17 -18.96 21.06
C LEU A 536 -18.27 -18.05 22.29
N GLN A 537 -17.30 -17.18 22.50
CA GLN A 537 -17.30 -16.20 23.58
C GLN A 537 -18.46 -15.21 23.45
N LEU A 538 -18.73 -14.72 22.22
CA LEU A 538 -19.88 -13.87 21.97
C LEU A 538 -21.20 -14.59 22.24
N SER A 539 -21.31 -15.86 21.82
CA SER A 539 -22.50 -16.68 22.08
C SER A 539 -22.73 -16.92 23.58
N GLU A 540 -21.65 -17.15 24.33
CA GLU A 540 -21.70 -17.27 25.80
C GLU A 540 -22.26 -15.99 26.42
N ALA A 541 -21.71 -14.83 26.05
CA ALA A 541 -22.17 -13.54 26.57
C ALA A 541 -23.65 -13.29 26.27
N VAL A 542 -24.10 -13.57 25.05
CA VAL A 542 -25.53 -13.42 24.66
C VAL A 542 -26.43 -14.33 25.48
N LEU A 543 -26.07 -15.62 25.65
CA LEU A 543 -26.91 -16.57 26.38
C LEU A 543 -27.02 -16.20 27.88
N VAL A 544 -25.92 -15.74 28.48
CA VAL A 544 -25.90 -15.27 29.87
C VAL A 544 -26.72 -13.99 30.04
N ASP A 545 -26.61 -13.03 29.10
CA ASP A 545 -27.38 -11.78 29.13
C ASP A 545 -28.89 -12.02 28.95
N LEU A 546 -29.27 -13.04 28.23
CA LEU A 546 -30.65 -13.50 28.09
C LEU A 546 -31.19 -14.23 29.34
N GLY A 547 -30.42 -14.31 30.42
CA GLY A 547 -30.83 -14.86 31.72
C GLY A 547 -30.67 -16.38 31.88
N LEU A 548 -29.98 -17.06 30.98
CA LEU A 548 -29.65 -18.48 31.16
C LEU A 548 -28.58 -18.63 32.26
N ALA A 549 -28.70 -19.69 33.05
CA ALA A 549 -27.74 -20.01 34.09
C ALA A 549 -26.35 -20.32 33.48
N MET A 550 -25.28 -19.77 34.08
CA MET A 550 -23.92 -19.85 33.54
C MET A 550 -23.41 -21.31 33.38
N GLY A 551 -23.76 -22.23 34.28
CA GLY A 551 -23.32 -23.64 34.22
C GLY A 551 -23.75 -24.35 32.92
N PRO A 552 -25.05 -24.40 32.60
CA PRO A 552 -25.55 -24.96 31.34
C PRO A 552 -24.99 -24.26 30.10
N VAL A 553 -24.80 -22.92 30.16
CA VAL A 553 -24.21 -22.16 29.04
C VAL A 553 -22.78 -22.60 28.79
N ILE A 554 -21.93 -22.66 29.82
CA ILE A 554 -20.55 -23.13 29.70
C ILE A 554 -20.51 -24.56 29.14
N ALA A 555 -21.36 -25.47 29.63
CA ALA A 555 -21.41 -26.82 29.11
C ALA A 555 -21.74 -26.85 27.60
N SER A 556 -22.77 -26.11 27.17
CA SER A 556 -23.14 -26.03 25.76
C SER A 556 -22.06 -25.41 24.86
N ILE A 557 -21.32 -24.43 25.35
CA ILE A 557 -20.18 -23.83 24.66
C ILE A 557 -19.04 -24.85 24.53
N HIS A 558 -18.74 -25.60 25.56
CA HIS A 558 -17.75 -26.68 25.52
C HIS A 558 -18.13 -27.77 24.51
N ASP A 559 -19.37 -28.23 24.51
CA ASP A 559 -19.85 -29.22 23.54
C ASP A 559 -19.75 -28.70 22.12
N LYS A 560 -20.09 -27.41 21.90
CA LYS A 560 -20.00 -26.79 20.60
C LYS A 560 -18.56 -26.64 20.13
N ARG A 561 -17.64 -26.26 21.03
CA ARG A 561 -16.18 -26.21 20.76
C ARG A 561 -15.67 -27.59 20.33
N ALA A 562 -16.06 -28.66 21.04
CA ALA A 562 -15.67 -30.04 20.71
C ALA A 562 -16.18 -30.46 19.31
N GLN A 563 -17.45 -30.14 18.97
CA GLN A 563 -18.01 -30.41 17.64
C GLN A 563 -17.26 -29.67 16.53
N LEU A 564 -16.96 -28.38 16.72
CA LEU A 564 -16.22 -27.57 15.72
C LEU A 564 -14.79 -28.07 15.56
N ARG A 565 -14.15 -28.49 16.66
CA ARG A 565 -12.80 -29.06 16.64
C ARG A 565 -12.79 -30.42 15.89
N ALA A 566 -13.79 -31.28 16.10
CA ALA A 566 -13.93 -32.52 15.35
C ALA A 566 -14.03 -32.26 13.84
N LYS A 567 -14.81 -31.26 13.41
CA LYS A 567 -14.90 -30.88 12.00
C LYS A 567 -13.56 -30.40 11.45
N ILE A 568 -12.79 -29.62 12.21
CA ILE A 568 -11.46 -29.17 11.79
C ILE A 568 -10.51 -30.37 11.62
N MET A 569 -10.59 -31.37 12.51
CA MET A 569 -9.79 -32.60 12.39
C MET A 569 -10.19 -33.42 11.17
N GLU A 570 -11.48 -33.52 10.88
CA GLU A 570 -11.98 -34.16 9.65
C GLU A 570 -11.44 -33.43 8.40
N MET A 571 -11.52 -32.09 8.37
CA MET A 571 -10.94 -31.28 7.30
C MET A 571 -9.42 -31.43 7.19
N ALA A 572 -8.73 -31.72 8.28
CA ALA A 572 -7.30 -31.99 8.32
C ALA A 572 -6.93 -33.43 7.91
N GLU A 573 -7.93 -34.31 7.65
CA GLU A 573 -7.75 -35.74 7.37
C GLU A 573 -7.05 -36.50 8.50
N MET A 574 -7.27 -36.06 9.75
CA MET A 574 -6.64 -36.63 10.94
C MET A 574 -7.66 -37.48 11.72
N SER A 575 -7.30 -38.73 11.98
CA SER A 575 -8.14 -39.68 12.75
C SER A 575 -8.03 -39.49 14.28
N ARG A 576 -7.01 -38.76 14.74
CA ARG A 576 -6.75 -38.55 16.17
C ARG A 576 -6.10 -37.19 16.42
N GLU A 577 -6.47 -36.53 17.53
CA GLU A 577 -5.78 -35.32 17.99
C GLU A 577 -4.33 -35.62 18.38
N PRO A 578 -3.38 -34.72 18.03
CA PRO A 578 -2.04 -34.84 18.52
C PRO A 578 -2.00 -34.78 20.06
N PRO A 579 -1.20 -35.63 20.74
CA PRO A 579 -1.14 -35.63 22.19
C PRO A 579 -0.56 -34.31 22.72
N LEU A 580 -1.29 -33.65 23.61
CA LEU A 580 -0.76 -32.53 24.40
C LEU A 580 0.17 -33.06 25.48
N ARG A 581 1.34 -32.45 25.72
CA ARG A 581 2.28 -32.86 26.76
C ARG A 581 1.80 -32.63 28.22
N GLY A 582 0.66 -31.97 28.43
CA GLY A 582 0.06 -31.75 29.74
C GLY A 582 -1.02 -32.76 30.03
N ARG A 583 -1.09 -33.27 31.27
CA ARG A 583 -2.24 -34.08 31.74
C ARG A 583 -3.51 -33.23 31.54
N ARG A 584 -4.48 -33.79 30.81
CA ARG A 584 -5.84 -33.24 30.76
C ARG A 584 -6.51 -33.50 32.11
N ILE A 585 -7.40 -32.59 32.53
CA ILE A 585 -8.17 -32.73 33.78
C ILE A 585 -8.91 -34.11 33.85
N GLY A 586 -9.25 -34.73 32.71
CA GLY A 586 -9.86 -36.06 32.64
C GLY A 586 -8.91 -37.26 32.84
N ASP A 587 -7.58 -37.07 32.81
CA ASP A 587 -6.61 -38.17 32.98
C ASP A 587 -6.37 -38.50 34.48
N VAL A 588 -6.91 -37.68 35.40
CA VAL A 588 -6.77 -37.88 36.85
C VAL A 588 -7.81 -38.86 37.40
N GLU A 589 -8.94 -39.10 36.70
CA GLU A 589 -9.99 -40.00 37.17
C GLU A 589 -9.81 -41.49 36.75
N SER A 590 -8.83 -41.80 35.93
CA SER A 590 -8.57 -43.19 35.50
C SER A 590 -7.48 -43.93 36.28
N GLU A 591 -6.84 -43.31 37.27
CA GLU A 591 -5.81 -43.90 38.15
C GLU A 591 -6.24 -43.98 39.63
N SER A 592 -7.54 -43.79 39.96
CA SER A 592 -8.06 -43.99 41.32
C SER A 592 -8.92 -45.26 41.45
#